data_3ad72ab84aaa43fce401466259aa8e70
#
_entry.id   3ad72ab84aaa43fce401466259aa8e70
#
_cell.length_a   1.000
_cell.length_b   1.000
_cell.length_c   1.000
_cell.angle_alpha   90.00
_cell.angle_beta   90.00
_cell.angle_gamma   90.00
#
_symmetry.space_group_name_H-M   'P 1'
#
loop_
_entity.id
_entity.type
_entity.pdbx_description
1 polymer ?
#
loop_
_entity_poly.entity_id
_entity_poly.type
_entity_poly.pdbx_seq_one_letter_code
_entity_poly.pdbx_strand_id
1 'polypeptide(L)'
;EGYLKKAEMLKQKTKIDEAVKCGTGKINGKEVAIAIMDGNFMMGSMGSCVGERITLTIETSIEKRIPLIIFCVSGGARMQEGIISLMQMAKTSAALAKHNEAGLLYISVLTDPTTGGVTASFAMLGDIILAEPKALIGFAGPRVIEQTIHKKLPKGFQRSEFLLKHGFIDKI
;
A
#
# COMPACT_ATOMS: atom_id res chain seq x y z
N GLU A 1 -0.86 -19.33 -17.95
CA GLU A 1 0.61 -19.46 -18.28
C GLU A 1 1.35 -18.11 -18.29
N GLY A 2 0.81 -17.06 -18.92
CA GLY A 2 1.48 -15.76 -19.04
C GLY A 2 1.77 -15.05 -17.72
N TYR A 3 0.90 -15.18 -16.72
CA TYR A 3 1.07 -14.54 -15.40
C TYR A 3 2.25 -15.13 -14.62
N LEU A 4 2.32 -16.46 -14.49
CA LEU A 4 3.40 -17.14 -13.77
C LEU A 4 4.77 -16.89 -14.43
N LYS A 5 4.81 -16.95 -15.76
CA LYS A 5 6.04 -16.65 -16.52
C LYS A 5 6.50 -15.21 -16.32
N LYS A 6 5.58 -14.26 -16.30
CA LYS A 6 5.88 -12.85 -16.02
C LYS A 6 6.39 -12.65 -14.59
N ALA A 7 5.76 -13.29 -13.60
CA ALA A 7 6.20 -13.22 -12.21
C ALA A 7 7.63 -13.75 -12.06
N GLU A 8 7.95 -14.90 -12.65
CA GLU A 8 9.28 -15.49 -12.60
C GLU A 8 10.34 -14.59 -13.25
N MET A 9 10.04 -14.04 -14.42
CA MET A 9 10.93 -13.09 -15.09
C MET A 9 11.19 -11.84 -14.24
N LEU A 10 10.16 -11.32 -13.54
CA LEU A 10 10.32 -10.17 -12.66
C LEU A 10 11.14 -10.50 -11.40
N LYS A 11 10.97 -11.69 -10.81
CA LYS A 11 11.84 -12.16 -9.72
C LYS A 11 13.31 -12.16 -10.11
N GLN A 12 13.63 -12.67 -11.29
CA GLN A 12 15.01 -12.68 -11.80
C GLN A 12 15.55 -11.28 -12.04
N LYS A 13 14.70 -10.38 -12.57
CA LYS A 13 15.09 -8.99 -12.90
C LYS A 13 15.26 -8.11 -11.66
N THR A 14 14.31 -8.16 -10.74
CA THR A 14 14.24 -7.25 -9.57
C THR A 14 15.00 -7.79 -8.36
N LYS A 15 15.32 -9.08 -8.36
CA LYS A 15 15.92 -9.81 -7.22
C LYS A 15 15.02 -9.82 -5.97
N ILE A 16 13.73 -9.56 -6.15
CA ILE A 16 12.70 -9.73 -5.13
C ILE A 16 11.70 -10.79 -5.58
N ASP A 17 11.13 -11.50 -4.64
CA ASP A 17 10.22 -12.61 -4.90
C ASP A 17 8.75 -12.19 -4.99
N GLU A 18 8.42 -10.99 -4.52
CA GLU A 18 7.09 -10.39 -4.60
C GLU A 18 7.15 -8.85 -4.41
N ALA A 19 6.06 -8.15 -4.72
CA ALA A 19 5.93 -6.69 -4.69
C ALA A 19 5.99 -6.07 -3.28
N VAL A 20 6.31 -6.82 -2.26
CA VAL A 20 6.51 -6.34 -0.89
C VAL A 20 7.61 -7.13 -0.19
N LYS A 21 8.46 -6.40 0.54
CA LYS A 21 9.44 -6.96 1.45
C LYS A 21 9.05 -6.61 2.88
N CYS A 22 9.00 -7.61 3.76
CA CYS A 22 8.52 -7.47 5.12
C CYS A 22 9.56 -7.97 6.13
N GLY A 23 9.52 -7.41 7.33
CA GLY A 23 10.39 -7.84 8.42
C GLY A 23 10.27 -6.96 9.65
N THR A 24 11.19 -7.16 10.58
CA THR A 24 11.36 -6.26 11.74
C THR A 24 12.74 -5.62 11.68
N GLY A 25 12.85 -4.44 12.23
CA GLY A 25 14.11 -3.69 12.25
C GLY A 25 14.12 -2.66 13.37
N LYS A 26 15.12 -1.79 13.35
CA LYS A 26 15.23 -0.69 14.33
C LYS A 26 15.36 0.65 13.61
N ILE A 27 14.59 1.64 14.05
CA ILE A 27 14.70 3.03 13.65
C ILE A 27 15.06 3.84 14.88
N ASN A 28 16.24 4.46 14.89
CA ASN A 28 16.77 5.19 16.05
C ASN A 28 16.74 4.36 17.34
N GLY A 29 17.09 3.06 17.25
CA GLY A 29 17.13 2.14 18.35
C GLY A 29 15.77 1.53 18.77
N LYS A 30 14.65 2.03 18.25
CA LYS A 30 13.30 1.52 18.54
C LYS A 30 12.94 0.41 17.54
N GLU A 31 12.47 -0.71 18.05
CA GLU A 31 11.99 -1.81 17.19
C GLU A 31 10.70 -1.44 16.47
N VAL A 32 10.60 -1.86 15.21
CA VAL A 32 9.43 -1.65 14.36
C VAL A 32 9.18 -2.88 13.48
N ALA A 33 7.92 -3.17 13.20
CA ALA A 33 7.54 -4.05 12.10
C ALA A 33 7.41 -3.18 10.83
N ILE A 34 7.97 -3.65 9.72
CA ILE A 34 8.06 -2.86 8.51
C ILE A 34 7.69 -3.67 7.28
N ALA A 35 6.87 -3.09 6.41
CA ALA A 35 6.60 -3.58 5.07
C ALA A 35 6.96 -2.48 4.05
N ILE A 36 7.71 -2.85 3.02
CA ILE A 36 8.12 -1.93 1.94
C ILE A 36 7.68 -2.53 0.62
N MET A 37 6.75 -1.86 -0.04
CA MET A 37 6.29 -2.26 -1.37
C MET A 37 7.28 -1.81 -2.45
N ASP A 38 7.35 -2.56 -3.55
CA ASP A 38 8.21 -2.27 -4.69
C ASP A 38 7.39 -2.19 -5.98
N GLY A 39 7.35 -1.01 -6.59
CA GLY A 39 6.63 -0.75 -7.84
C GLY A 39 7.24 -1.44 -9.06
N ASN A 40 8.50 -1.88 -9.00
CA ASN A 40 9.14 -2.60 -10.12
C ASN A 40 8.60 -4.03 -10.28
N PHE A 41 8.02 -4.60 -9.24
CA PHE A 41 7.36 -5.89 -9.33
C PHE A 41 5.85 -5.69 -9.59
N MET A 42 5.40 -5.90 -10.81
CA MET A 42 3.99 -5.76 -11.24
C MET A 42 3.32 -4.46 -10.79
N MET A 43 4.04 -3.34 -10.84
CA MET A 43 3.58 -2.01 -10.39
C MET A 43 3.17 -1.97 -8.91
N GLY A 44 3.77 -2.79 -8.05
CA GLY A 44 3.40 -2.86 -6.66
C GLY A 44 1.99 -3.41 -6.41
N SER A 45 1.38 -4.10 -7.38
CA SER A 45 -0.01 -4.54 -7.25
C SER A 45 -0.19 -5.60 -6.17
N MET A 46 -1.26 -5.47 -5.40
CA MET A 46 -1.59 -6.38 -4.31
C MET A 46 -2.28 -7.63 -4.84
N GLY A 47 -1.57 -8.75 -4.80
CA GLY A 47 -2.12 -10.11 -4.94
C GLY A 47 -2.18 -10.83 -3.61
N SER A 48 -2.52 -12.11 -3.63
CA SER A 48 -2.65 -12.98 -2.45
C SER A 48 -1.37 -12.99 -1.59
N CYS A 49 -0.20 -13.09 -2.21
CA CYS A 49 1.07 -13.12 -1.51
C CYS A 49 1.39 -11.77 -0.84
N VAL A 50 1.12 -10.65 -1.50
CA VAL A 50 1.31 -9.31 -0.90
C VAL A 50 0.38 -9.13 0.29
N GLY A 51 -0.90 -9.44 0.13
CA GLY A 51 -1.89 -9.33 1.22
C GLY A 51 -1.52 -10.21 2.41
N GLU A 52 -1.07 -11.45 2.17
CA GLU A 52 -0.60 -12.36 3.21
C GLU A 52 0.59 -11.76 3.96
N ARG A 53 1.63 -11.33 3.26
CA ARG A 53 2.85 -10.77 3.88
C ARG A 53 2.57 -9.52 4.70
N ILE A 54 1.71 -8.64 4.22
CA ILE A 54 1.28 -7.46 4.98
C ILE A 54 0.52 -7.89 6.24
N THR A 55 -0.42 -8.84 6.12
CA THR A 55 -1.16 -9.37 7.26
C THR A 55 -0.22 -9.97 8.31
N LEU A 56 0.71 -10.83 7.92
CA LEU A 56 1.70 -11.42 8.83
C LEU A 56 2.61 -10.35 9.48
N THR A 57 2.92 -9.27 8.78
CA THR A 57 3.69 -8.16 9.35
C THR A 57 2.89 -7.41 10.42
N ILE A 58 1.61 -7.20 10.18
CA ILE A 58 0.68 -6.61 11.15
C ILE A 58 0.57 -7.51 12.39
N GLU A 59 0.36 -8.81 12.19
CA GLU A 59 0.29 -9.80 13.29
C GLU A 59 1.58 -9.86 14.10
N THR A 60 2.75 -9.83 13.42
CA THR A 60 4.06 -9.75 14.10
C THR A 60 4.20 -8.46 14.93
N SER A 61 3.70 -7.33 14.44
CA SER A 61 3.65 -6.08 15.20
C SER A 61 2.82 -6.22 16.48
N ILE A 62 1.66 -6.89 16.40
CA ILE A 62 0.78 -7.15 17.55
C ILE A 62 1.48 -8.07 18.57
N GLU A 63 2.01 -9.20 18.11
CA GLU A 63 2.69 -10.18 18.97
C GLU A 63 3.88 -9.57 19.72
N LYS A 64 4.69 -8.78 19.03
CA LYS A 64 5.87 -8.12 19.63
C LYS A 64 5.56 -6.81 20.33
N ARG A 65 4.32 -6.31 20.25
CA ARG A 65 3.90 -5.01 20.75
C ARG A 65 4.80 -3.85 20.30
N ILE A 66 5.13 -3.84 19.01
CA ILE A 66 5.98 -2.82 18.36
C ILE A 66 5.17 -2.05 17.30
N PRO A 67 5.51 -0.79 16.98
CA PRO A 67 4.82 -0.04 15.94
C PRO A 67 4.99 -0.68 14.56
N LEU A 68 4.00 -0.42 13.70
CA LEU A 68 3.95 -0.85 12.30
C LEU A 68 4.23 0.34 11.38
N ILE A 69 5.06 0.13 10.36
CA ILE A 69 5.31 1.11 9.29
C ILE A 69 5.16 0.41 7.95
N ILE A 70 4.31 0.94 7.06
CA ILE A 70 4.16 0.42 5.70
C ILE A 70 4.46 1.52 4.68
N PHE A 71 5.47 1.27 3.84
CA PHE A 71 5.75 2.10 2.66
C PHE A 71 4.96 1.56 1.49
N CYS A 72 4.04 2.37 0.97
CA CYS A 72 3.09 2.01 -0.07
C CYS A 72 3.53 2.55 -1.43
N VAL A 73 3.63 1.69 -2.42
CA VAL A 73 3.67 2.03 -3.84
C VAL A 73 2.85 1.00 -4.60
N SER A 74 1.79 1.41 -5.30
CA SER A 74 0.93 0.41 -5.95
C SER A 74 0.02 1.01 -7.03
N GLY A 75 -0.15 0.23 -8.11
CA GLY A 75 -1.21 0.42 -9.08
C GLY A 75 -2.59 -0.14 -8.63
N GLY A 76 -2.69 -0.77 -7.45
CA GLY A 76 -3.92 -1.30 -6.90
C GLY A 76 -3.97 -2.82 -6.75
N ALA A 77 -5.17 -3.41 -6.79
CA ALA A 77 -5.35 -4.86 -6.74
C ALA A 77 -4.82 -5.54 -8.01
N ARG A 78 -4.20 -6.70 -7.86
CA ARG A 78 -3.62 -7.46 -8.97
C ARG A 78 -4.69 -8.16 -9.81
N MET A 79 -5.00 -7.58 -10.96
CA MET A 79 -6.08 -8.05 -11.83
C MET A 79 -5.92 -9.52 -12.26
N GLN A 80 -4.69 -10.00 -12.42
CA GLN A 80 -4.39 -11.37 -12.82
C GLN A 80 -4.83 -12.44 -11.80
N GLU A 81 -5.02 -12.05 -10.55
CA GLU A 81 -5.52 -12.93 -9.47
C GLU A 81 -7.03 -12.78 -9.23
N GLY A 82 -7.71 -11.96 -10.02
CA GLY A 82 -9.16 -11.80 -9.98
C GLY A 82 -9.70 -11.42 -8.60
N ILE A 83 -10.79 -12.07 -8.19
CA ILE A 83 -11.47 -11.80 -6.91
C ILE A 83 -10.56 -12.00 -5.70
N ILE A 84 -9.57 -12.90 -5.78
CA ILE A 84 -8.66 -13.17 -4.67
C ILE A 84 -7.85 -11.93 -4.31
N SER A 85 -7.46 -11.12 -5.30
CA SER A 85 -6.76 -9.85 -5.05
C SER A 85 -7.64 -8.82 -4.35
N LEU A 86 -8.94 -8.78 -4.66
CA LEU A 86 -9.89 -7.89 -3.98
C LEU A 86 -10.13 -8.31 -2.52
N MET A 87 -10.14 -9.60 -2.24
CA MET A 87 -10.29 -10.12 -0.88
C MET A 87 -9.12 -9.74 0.04
N GLN A 88 -7.94 -9.43 -0.53
CA GLN A 88 -6.81 -8.95 0.26
C GLN A 88 -7.09 -7.59 0.93
N MET A 89 -7.94 -6.76 0.35
CA MET A 89 -8.37 -5.51 0.97
C MET A 89 -9.06 -5.77 2.30
N ALA A 90 -10.02 -6.69 2.33
CA ALA A 90 -10.71 -7.07 3.56
C ALA A 90 -9.77 -7.72 4.58
N LYS A 91 -8.87 -8.60 4.11
CA LYS A 91 -7.92 -9.32 4.95
C LYS A 91 -6.96 -8.37 5.67
N THR A 92 -6.34 -7.45 4.96
CA THR A 92 -5.39 -6.48 5.54
C THR A 92 -6.10 -5.49 6.45
N SER A 93 -7.31 -5.03 6.09
CA SER A 93 -8.11 -4.15 6.94
C SER A 93 -8.55 -4.81 8.24
N ALA A 94 -8.94 -6.10 8.19
CA ALA A 94 -9.29 -6.86 9.40
C ALA A 94 -8.09 -7.05 10.33
N ALA A 95 -6.90 -7.28 9.78
CA ALA A 95 -5.67 -7.35 10.58
C ALA A 95 -5.35 -6.00 11.24
N LEU A 96 -5.51 -4.88 10.52
CA LEU A 96 -5.32 -3.54 11.07
C LEU A 96 -6.35 -3.19 12.14
N ALA A 97 -7.60 -3.67 12.03
CA ALA A 97 -8.58 -3.50 13.09
C ALA A 97 -8.09 -4.13 14.41
N LYS A 98 -7.56 -5.35 14.36
CA LYS A 98 -6.95 -6.01 15.54
C LYS A 98 -5.72 -5.25 16.06
N HIS A 99 -4.91 -4.69 15.16
CA HIS A 99 -3.74 -3.87 15.52
C HIS A 99 -4.17 -2.61 16.29
N ASN A 100 -5.20 -1.93 15.82
CA ASN A 100 -5.79 -0.78 16.48
C ASN A 100 -6.39 -1.15 17.86
N GLU A 101 -7.11 -2.26 17.97
CA GLU A 101 -7.61 -2.79 19.26
C GLU A 101 -6.48 -3.09 20.24
N ALA A 102 -5.31 -3.50 19.76
CA ALA A 102 -4.11 -3.71 20.58
C ALA A 102 -3.46 -2.39 21.06
N GLY A 103 -3.95 -1.22 20.59
CA GLY A 103 -3.45 0.10 20.96
C GLY A 103 -2.04 0.39 20.41
N LEU A 104 -1.71 -0.11 19.25
CA LEU A 104 -0.38 0.03 18.64
C LEU A 104 -0.40 1.07 17.52
N LEU A 105 0.71 1.78 17.35
CA LEU A 105 0.86 2.82 16.33
C LEU A 105 1.09 2.20 14.94
N TYR A 106 0.29 2.64 13.97
CA TYR A 106 0.48 2.37 12.55
C TYR A 106 0.81 3.65 11.77
N ILE A 107 1.96 3.70 11.13
CA ILE A 107 2.38 4.78 10.23
C ILE A 107 2.32 4.27 8.79
N SER A 108 1.52 4.93 7.96
CA SER A 108 1.47 4.69 6.52
C SER A 108 2.27 5.75 5.78
N VAL A 109 3.13 5.33 4.85
CA VAL A 109 3.95 6.23 4.02
C VAL A 109 3.57 5.99 2.55
N LEU A 110 2.89 6.96 1.96
CA LEU A 110 2.35 6.88 0.60
C LEU A 110 3.36 7.43 -0.40
N THR A 111 3.87 6.59 -1.29
CA THR A 111 4.79 7.03 -2.35
C THR A 111 4.11 7.03 -3.73
N ASP A 112 4.77 7.54 -4.75
CA ASP A 112 4.19 7.71 -6.10
C ASP A 112 4.31 6.44 -6.96
N PRO A 113 3.21 5.87 -7.49
CA PRO A 113 1.81 6.13 -7.13
C PRO A 113 1.31 5.19 -6.02
N THR A 114 0.30 5.61 -5.25
CA THR A 114 -0.47 4.73 -4.38
C THR A 114 -1.94 4.81 -4.78
N THR A 115 -2.45 3.78 -5.47
CA THR A 115 -3.79 3.83 -6.09
C THR A 115 -4.59 2.56 -5.88
N GLY A 116 -5.85 2.60 -6.27
CA GLY A 116 -6.75 1.45 -6.35
C GLY A 116 -7.03 0.79 -5.02
N GLY A 117 -7.08 -0.55 -5.02
CA GLY A 117 -7.40 -1.34 -3.82
C GLY A 117 -6.41 -1.19 -2.66
N VAL A 118 -5.17 -0.78 -2.91
CA VAL A 118 -4.18 -0.49 -1.86
C VAL A 118 -4.57 0.79 -1.13
N THR A 119 -4.90 1.86 -1.85
CA THR A 119 -5.43 3.11 -1.24
C THR A 119 -6.73 2.85 -0.49
N ALA A 120 -7.65 2.06 -1.07
CA ALA A 120 -8.94 1.75 -0.46
C ALA A 120 -8.86 0.72 0.68
N SER A 121 -7.67 0.35 1.13
CA SER A 121 -7.44 -0.56 2.25
C SER A 121 -6.34 -0.03 3.17
N PHE A 122 -5.30 -0.80 3.41
CA PHE A 122 -4.28 -0.52 4.43
C PHE A 122 -3.58 0.84 4.26
N ALA A 123 -3.41 1.35 3.04
CA ALA A 123 -2.65 2.59 2.82
C ALA A 123 -3.29 3.82 3.49
N MET A 124 -4.63 3.89 3.57
CA MET A 124 -5.35 5.02 4.17
C MET A 124 -5.89 4.73 5.58
N LEU A 125 -5.39 3.68 6.24
CA LEU A 125 -5.80 3.27 7.59
C LEU A 125 -4.72 3.56 8.64
N GLY A 126 -3.68 4.34 8.31
CA GLY A 126 -2.66 4.75 9.28
C GLY A 126 -3.19 5.71 10.35
N ASP A 127 -2.69 5.58 11.57
CA ASP A 127 -2.88 6.59 12.62
C ASP A 127 -2.15 7.90 12.24
N ILE A 128 -1.02 7.75 11.54
CA ILE A 128 -0.27 8.83 10.91
C ILE A 128 -0.05 8.46 9.45
N ILE A 129 -0.47 9.33 8.55
CA ILE A 129 -0.34 9.13 7.10
C ILE A 129 0.61 10.18 6.53
N LEU A 130 1.78 9.73 6.11
CA LEU A 130 2.79 10.55 5.45
C LEU A 130 2.72 10.34 3.94
N ALA A 131 3.09 11.33 3.15
CA ALA A 131 3.15 11.18 1.70
C ALA A 131 4.41 11.79 1.10
N GLU A 132 4.92 11.16 0.05
CA GLU A 132 5.98 11.72 -0.79
C GLU A 132 5.46 12.98 -1.51
N PRO A 133 6.27 14.04 -1.66
CA PRO A 133 5.87 15.22 -2.43
C PRO A 133 5.42 14.86 -3.85
N LYS A 134 4.31 15.44 -4.29
CA LYS A 134 3.70 15.24 -5.62
C LYS A 134 3.22 13.82 -5.92
N ALA A 135 3.20 12.90 -4.96
CA ALA A 135 2.72 11.55 -5.16
C ALA A 135 1.26 11.53 -5.63
N LEU A 136 0.95 10.68 -6.59
CA LEU A 136 -0.42 10.38 -7.01
C LEU A 136 -1.04 9.38 -6.03
N ILE A 137 -2.06 9.83 -5.32
CA ILE A 137 -2.74 9.03 -4.30
C ILE A 137 -4.24 9.11 -4.54
N GLY A 138 -4.89 7.97 -4.77
CA GLY A 138 -6.32 7.95 -5.01
C GLY A 138 -6.84 6.57 -5.38
N PHE A 139 -8.14 6.39 -5.39
CA PHE A 139 -8.74 5.10 -5.78
C PHE A 139 -8.66 4.91 -7.30
N ALA A 140 -9.44 5.62 -8.07
CA ALA A 140 -9.35 5.61 -9.52
C ALA A 140 -8.28 6.58 -10.00
N GLY A 141 -7.46 6.17 -10.97
CA GLY A 141 -6.48 7.08 -11.58
C GLY A 141 -7.14 8.23 -12.35
N PRO A 142 -6.47 9.38 -12.52
CA PRO A 142 -7.03 10.57 -13.18
C PRO A 142 -7.63 10.27 -14.56
N ARG A 143 -6.95 9.47 -15.36
CA ARG A 143 -7.42 9.07 -16.69
C ARG A 143 -8.78 8.37 -16.66
N VAL A 144 -8.96 7.44 -15.70
CA VAL A 144 -10.21 6.69 -15.56
C VAL A 144 -11.35 7.63 -15.15
N ILE A 145 -11.09 8.54 -14.21
CA ILE A 145 -12.08 9.52 -13.76
C ILE A 145 -12.48 10.41 -14.92
N GLU A 146 -11.52 11.03 -15.62
CA GLU A 146 -11.80 11.94 -16.75
C GLU A 146 -12.60 11.27 -17.88
N GLN A 147 -12.27 10.00 -18.17
CA GLN A 147 -13.02 9.23 -19.17
C GLN A 147 -14.44 8.89 -18.71
N THR A 148 -14.65 8.70 -17.42
CA THR A 148 -15.98 8.37 -16.87
C THR A 148 -16.89 9.58 -16.76
N ILE A 149 -16.37 10.72 -16.28
CA ILE A 149 -17.18 11.93 -16.09
C ILE A 149 -17.15 12.87 -17.28
N HIS A 150 -16.34 12.56 -18.31
CA HIS A 150 -16.12 13.37 -19.51
C HIS A 150 -15.72 14.83 -19.22
N LYS A 151 -14.96 15.05 -18.15
CA LYS A 151 -14.45 16.37 -17.75
C LYS A 151 -12.98 16.26 -17.34
N LYS A 152 -12.22 17.33 -17.58
CA LYS A 152 -10.84 17.44 -17.08
C LYS A 152 -10.85 17.67 -15.57
N LEU A 153 -9.93 17.02 -14.88
CA LEU A 153 -9.74 17.19 -13.46
C LEU A 153 -9.03 18.51 -13.14
N PRO A 154 -9.31 19.12 -11.98
CA PRO A 154 -8.57 20.28 -11.52
C PRO A 154 -7.06 20.01 -11.45
N LYS A 155 -6.25 21.04 -11.70
CA LYS A 155 -4.79 20.92 -11.59
C LYS A 155 -4.40 20.53 -10.17
N GLY A 156 -3.55 19.48 -10.08
CA GLY A 156 -3.07 18.97 -8.80
C GLY A 156 -4.04 18.02 -8.07
N PHE A 157 -5.19 17.72 -8.64
CA PHE A 157 -6.14 16.74 -8.09
C PHE A 157 -5.46 15.39 -7.83
N GLN A 158 -5.74 14.76 -6.68
CA GLN A 158 -5.14 13.52 -6.19
C GLN A 158 -3.61 13.59 -5.93
N ARG A 159 -2.99 14.76 -5.94
CA ARG A 159 -1.60 14.89 -5.50
C ARG A 159 -1.52 15.02 -3.97
N SER A 160 -0.39 14.63 -3.41
CA SER A 160 -0.17 14.70 -1.96
C SER A 160 -0.49 16.07 -1.36
N GLU A 161 -0.14 17.16 -2.06
CA GLU A 161 -0.43 18.54 -1.63
C GLU A 161 -1.94 18.82 -1.58
N PHE A 162 -2.69 18.27 -2.54
CA PHE A 162 -4.15 18.36 -2.56
C PHE A 162 -4.74 17.57 -1.38
N LEU A 163 -4.25 16.36 -1.13
CA LEU A 163 -4.72 15.51 -0.03
C LEU A 163 -4.42 16.14 1.34
N LEU A 164 -3.24 16.73 1.52
CA LEU A 164 -2.88 17.44 2.75
C LEU A 164 -3.83 18.59 3.02
N LYS A 165 -4.09 19.42 1.99
CA LYS A 165 -5.02 20.55 2.09
C LYS A 165 -6.44 20.13 2.49
N HIS A 166 -6.86 18.92 2.11
CA HIS A 166 -8.22 18.41 2.37
C HIS A 166 -8.28 17.46 3.57
N GLY A 167 -7.20 17.29 4.33
CA GLY A 167 -7.17 16.51 5.56
C GLY A 167 -7.17 15.00 5.36
N PHE A 168 -6.74 14.51 4.19
CA PHE A 168 -6.60 13.06 3.92
C PHE A 168 -5.27 12.49 4.36
N ILE A 169 -4.26 13.31 4.52
CA ILE A 169 -2.93 12.93 5.02
C ILE A 169 -2.44 13.97 6.04
N ASP A 170 -1.49 13.58 6.88
CA ASP A 170 -1.02 14.42 8.00
C ASP A 170 0.20 15.26 7.64
N LYS A 171 1.07 14.75 6.75
CA LYS A 171 2.32 15.44 6.39
C LYS A 171 2.87 14.98 5.04
N ILE A 172 3.57 15.89 4.36
CA ILE A 172 4.40 15.64 3.18
C ILE A 172 5.87 15.74 3.60
#